data_28e2192e35964adc476d9f3872a3f6fb
#
_entry.id   28e2192e35964adc476d9f3872a3f6fb
#
_cell.length_a   1.000
_cell.length_b   1.000
_cell.length_c   1.000
_cell.angle_alpha   90.00
_cell.angle_beta   90.00
_cell.angle_gamma   90.00
#
_symmetry.space_group_name_H-M   'P 1'
#
loop_
_entity.id
_entity.type
_entity.pdbx_description
1 polymer ?
#
loop_
_entity_poly.entity_id
_entity_poly.type
_entity_poly.pdbx_seq_one_letter_code
_entity_poly.pdbx_strand_id
1 'polypeptide(L)'
;MKISIIVPIYNVEKQISRCIESLLEQESEKLQIEIILVNDGTKDNSGEIAKEYAKKNMDKIIYLEKENGGLSDARNFGIKYATGTYLAFVDSDDYISDNLYSSLIDFMNQKYDLIKIKATKVDENGNKIEENYSPEFYEATGEESFDILYKSDKMTEIAWIYIYRTEFFKNNGFEFAKGLYHEDFGLIPLIILKAKKVASTKIGTYFYVQTQNSITRGDNSKKIKRAEDLLKHYDNMIKEIKKYDISEKSKQNIKTYFTNCILIYVDNLQGIDRKNFIKQIRSRKMKKNIKVKNLKQLIKRIILNISIDLYLKLR
;
A
#
# COMPACT_ATOMS: atom_id res chain seq x y z
N MET A 1 -0.26 14.01 -21.17
CA MET A 1 -0.69 13.09 -20.09
C MET A 1 -0.84 13.88 -18.81
N LYS A 2 -1.78 13.52 -17.91
CA LYS A 2 -1.94 14.18 -16.60
C LYS A 2 -1.94 13.13 -15.49
N ILE A 3 -1.18 13.37 -14.40
CA ILE A 3 -1.17 12.54 -13.19
C ILE A 3 -1.64 13.35 -11.99
N SER A 4 -2.54 12.78 -11.16
CA SER A 4 -2.94 13.34 -9.86
C SER A 4 -2.15 12.65 -8.75
N ILE A 5 -1.47 13.44 -7.93
CA ILE A 5 -0.63 12.95 -6.83
C ILE A 5 -1.29 13.36 -5.51
N ILE A 6 -1.76 12.39 -4.75
CA ILE A 6 -2.48 12.60 -3.51
C ILE A 6 -1.51 12.50 -2.33
N VAL A 7 -1.42 13.58 -1.56
CA VAL A 7 -0.49 13.72 -0.42
C VAL A 7 -1.29 14.01 0.86
N PRO A 8 -1.53 13.01 1.70
CA PRO A 8 -2.11 13.22 3.04
C PRO A 8 -1.13 13.94 3.96
N ILE A 9 -1.58 14.96 4.69
CA ILE A 9 -0.74 15.79 5.56
C ILE A 9 -1.23 15.69 7.00
N TYR A 10 -0.36 15.24 7.91
CA TYR A 10 -0.62 15.26 9.34
C TYR A 10 0.67 15.21 10.16
N ASN A 11 1.01 16.31 10.86
CA ASN A 11 2.18 16.45 11.74
C ASN A 11 3.53 16.11 11.06
N VAL A 12 3.84 16.81 9.94
CA VAL A 12 5.03 16.61 9.10
C VAL A 12 5.73 17.90 8.71
N GLU A 13 5.71 18.93 9.59
CA GLU A 13 6.25 20.27 9.31
C GLU A 13 7.71 20.28 8.85
N LYS A 14 8.50 19.30 9.27
CA LYS A 14 9.93 19.19 8.91
C LYS A 14 10.16 18.56 7.54
N GLN A 15 9.23 17.74 7.05
CA GLN A 15 9.41 16.92 5.86
C GLN A 15 8.61 17.42 4.65
N ILE A 16 7.48 18.10 4.89
CA ILE A 16 6.50 18.45 3.86
C ILE A 16 7.07 19.28 2.72
N SER A 17 8.00 20.21 2.99
CA SER A 17 8.63 21.02 1.94
C SER A 17 9.41 20.15 0.95
N ARG A 18 10.26 19.24 1.44
CA ARG A 18 11.03 18.32 0.58
C ARG A 18 10.09 17.44 -0.25
N CYS A 19 9.01 16.94 0.36
CA CYS A 19 8.00 16.17 -0.35
C CYS A 19 7.43 16.97 -1.51
N ILE A 20 6.87 18.16 -1.26
CA ILE A 20 6.23 19.00 -2.28
C ILE A 20 7.22 19.40 -3.38
N GLU A 21 8.44 19.79 -3.04
CA GLU A 21 9.49 20.16 -4.00
C GLU A 21 9.78 19.01 -4.96
N SER A 22 9.97 17.78 -4.45
CA SER A 22 10.20 16.59 -5.29
C SER A 22 9.05 16.31 -6.25
N LEU A 23 7.82 16.68 -5.89
CA LEU A 23 6.64 16.53 -6.73
C LEU A 23 6.55 17.63 -7.80
N LEU A 24 6.92 18.85 -7.48
CA LEU A 24 6.88 19.98 -8.44
C LEU A 24 7.88 19.77 -9.59
N GLU A 25 8.98 19.06 -9.36
CA GLU A 25 10.00 18.72 -10.36
C GLU A 25 9.57 17.63 -11.35
N GLN A 26 8.37 17.02 -11.17
CA GLN A 26 7.89 15.95 -12.03
C GLN A 26 7.27 16.44 -13.36
N GLU A 27 6.98 17.73 -13.48
CA GLU A 27 6.35 18.27 -14.69
C GLU A 27 7.30 18.26 -15.88
N SER A 28 6.79 17.94 -17.05
CA SER A 28 7.51 18.00 -18.31
C SER A 28 6.57 18.39 -19.46
N GLU A 29 7.11 18.67 -20.64
CA GLU A 29 6.31 18.97 -21.84
C GLU A 29 5.25 17.90 -22.15
N LYS A 30 5.50 16.65 -21.77
CA LYS A 30 4.61 15.50 -22.03
C LYS A 30 3.74 15.11 -20.86
N LEU A 31 4.01 15.63 -19.64
CA LEU A 31 3.33 15.27 -18.40
C LEU A 31 2.94 16.50 -17.60
N GLN A 32 1.66 16.70 -17.42
CA GLN A 32 1.09 17.65 -16.45
C GLN A 32 0.94 16.97 -15.10
N ILE A 33 1.24 17.69 -14.03
CA ILE A 33 1.04 17.23 -12.65
C ILE A 33 -0.15 17.97 -12.02
N GLU A 34 -0.85 17.25 -11.14
CA GLU A 34 -1.88 17.78 -10.26
C GLU A 34 -1.59 17.24 -8.86
N ILE A 35 -1.07 18.08 -7.99
CA ILE A 35 -0.74 17.71 -6.62
C ILE A 35 -1.92 18.05 -5.72
N ILE A 36 -2.49 17.07 -5.04
CA ILE A 36 -3.64 17.22 -4.15
C ILE A 36 -3.16 17.06 -2.72
N LEU A 37 -2.89 18.18 -2.06
CA LEU A 37 -2.46 18.26 -0.67
C LEU A 37 -3.69 18.20 0.23
N VAL A 38 -3.81 17.14 1.03
CA VAL A 38 -4.97 16.93 1.92
C VAL A 38 -4.53 17.11 3.38
N ASN A 39 -4.80 18.28 3.94
CA ASN A 39 -4.60 18.52 5.37
C ASN A 39 -5.68 17.81 6.17
N ASP A 40 -5.28 16.75 6.89
CA ASP A 40 -6.15 15.93 7.73
C ASP A 40 -6.21 16.45 9.18
N GLY A 41 -6.42 17.77 9.32
CA GLY A 41 -6.53 18.43 10.62
C GLY A 41 -5.23 18.40 11.41
N THR A 42 -4.11 18.71 10.76
CA THR A 42 -2.77 18.77 11.40
C THR A 42 -2.73 19.78 12.56
N LYS A 43 -1.84 19.54 13.53
CA LYS A 43 -1.69 20.41 14.73
C LYS A 43 -0.39 21.21 14.71
N ASP A 44 0.51 20.90 13.78
CA ASP A 44 1.76 21.61 13.55
C ASP A 44 1.67 22.56 12.36
N ASN A 45 2.77 23.16 11.94
CA ASN A 45 2.80 24.13 10.85
C ASN A 45 2.72 23.50 9.44
N SER A 46 2.63 22.17 9.31
CA SER A 46 2.62 21.51 7.98
C SER A 46 1.45 21.95 7.09
N GLY A 47 0.29 22.27 7.69
CA GLY A 47 -0.87 22.81 6.97
C GLY A 47 -0.61 24.19 6.36
N GLU A 48 -0.02 25.13 7.12
CA GLU A 48 0.30 26.48 6.63
C GLU A 48 1.41 26.42 5.56
N ILE A 49 2.45 25.59 5.76
CA ILE A 49 3.50 25.38 4.77
C ILE A 49 2.88 24.90 3.44
N ALA A 50 2.04 23.88 3.49
CA ALA A 50 1.37 23.33 2.32
C ALA A 50 0.48 24.37 1.60
N LYS A 51 -0.22 25.20 2.36
CA LYS A 51 -1.08 26.28 1.86
C LYS A 51 -0.27 27.37 1.16
N GLU A 52 0.93 27.69 1.67
CA GLU A 52 1.84 28.64 1.01
C GLU A 52 2.36 28.08 -0.33
N TYR A 53 2.74 26.80 -0.41
CA TYR A 53 3.11 26.15 -1.67
C TYR A 53 1.95 26.18 -2.66
N ALA A 54 0.72 25.92 -2.23
CA ALA A 54 -0.46 25.95 -3.08
C ALA A 54 -0.73 27.38 -3.63
N LYS A 55 -0.56 28.42 -2.81
CA LYS A 55 -0.69 29.82 -3.28
C LYS A 55 0.32 30.19 -4.36
N LYS A 56 1.54 29.67 -4.28
CA LYS A 56 2.61 29.94 -5.25
C LYS A 56 2.49 29.11 -6.54
N ASN A 57 1.74 28.00 -6.51
CA ASN A 57 1.63 27.04 -7.60
C ASN A 57 0.15 26.63 -7.84
N MET A 58 -0.74 27.63 -7.98
CA MET A 58 -2.20 27.43 -8.11
C MET A 58 -2.62 26.64 -9.35
N ASP A 59 -1.78 26.59 -10.34
CA ASP A 59 -1.96 25.82 -11.58
C ASP A 59 -1.68 24.32 -11.41
N LYS A 60 -0.93 23.94 -10.36
CA LYS A 60 -0.45 22.55 -10.11
C LYS A 60 -0.93 21.97 -8.80
N ILE A 61 -1.18 22.80 -7.78
CA ILE A 61 -1.48 22.35 -6.42
C ILE A 61 -2.91 22.72 -6.02
N ILE A 62 -3.65 21.70 -5.61
CA ILE A 62 -4.96 21.83 -4.95
C ILE A 62 -4.74 21.57 -3.45
N TYR A 63 -4.99 22.57 -2.60
CA TYR A 63 -4.97 22.43 -1.15
C TYR A 63 -6.38 22.16 -0.64
N LEU A 64 -6.53 21.07 0.10
CA LEU A 64 -7.79 20.66 0.73
C LEU A 64 -7.58 20.54 2.24
N GLU A 65 -8.58 20.94 3.01
CA GLU A 65 -8.55 20.86 4.46
C GLU A 65 -9.80 20.14 4.99
N LYS A 66 -9.64 19.26 5.98
CA LYS A 66 -10.74 18.54 6.60
C LYS A 66 -10.43 18.23 8.07
N GLU A 67 -11.47 17.91 8.83
CA GLU A 67 -11.29 17.34 10.18
C GLU A 67 -10.52 16.01 10.12
N ASN A 68 -9.72 15.75 11.16
CA ASN A 68 -8.90 14.55 11.22
C ASN A 68 -9.75 13.28 11.14
N GLY A 69 -9.54 12.49 10.11
CA GLY A 69 -10.18 11.21 9.85
C GLY A 69 -9.19 10.06 9.66
N GLY A 70 -7.88 10.37 9.70
CA GLY A 70 -6.79 9.42 9.48
C GLY A 70 -6.44 9.19 8.01
N LEU A 71 -5.32 8.49 7.79
CA LEU A 71 -4.68 8.31 6.49
C LEU A 71 -5.64 7.81 5.39
N SER A 72 -6.43 6.78 5.68
CA SER A 72 -7.42 6.23 4.74
C SER A 72 -8.44 7.28 4.30
N ASP A 73 -8.96 8.07 5.24
CA ASP A 73 -9.95 9.09 4.97
C ASP A 73 -9.37 10.25 4.15
N ALA A 74 -8.15 10.67 4.46
CA ALA A 74 -7.44 11.69 3.70
C ALA A 74 -7.15 11.25 2.26
N ARG A 75 -6.67 10.00 2.04
CA ARG A 75 -6.48 9.44 0.69
C ARG A 75 -7.81 9.38 -0.07
N ASN A 76 -8.86 8.83 0.54
CA ASN A 76 -10.19 8.74 -0.09
C ASN A 76 -10.77 10.13 -0.40
N PHE A 77 -10.51 11.12 0.44
CA PHE A 77 -10.94 12.48 0.19
C PHE A 77 -10.22 13.05 -1.02
N GLY A 78 -8.90 12.93 -1.11
CA GLY A 78 -8.10 13.38 -2.25
C GLY A 78 -8.49 12.73 -3.58
N ILE A 79 -8.83 11.43 -3.59
CA ILE A 79 -9.26 10.69 -4.80
C ILE A 79 -10.48 11.34 -5.46
N LYS A 80 -11.37 11.97 -4.71
CA LYS A 80 -12.57 12.65 -5.26
C LYS A 80 -12.21 13.81 -6.15
N TYR A 81 -11.11 14.50 -5.86
CA TYR A 81 -10.65 15.68 -6.60
C TYR A 81 -9.66 15.33 -7.72
N ALA A 82 -9.16 14.11 -7.77
CA ALA A 82 -8.23 13.68 -8.81
C ALA A 82 -8.88 13.69 -10.19
N THR A 83 -8.29 14.47 -11.12
CA THR A 83 -8.74 14.61 -12.52
C THR A 83 -7.76 14.03 -13.53
N GLY A 84 -6.55 13.64 -13.09
CA GLY A 84 -5.52 13.04 -13.93
C GLY A 84 -5.93 11.69 -14.50
N THR A 85 -5.39 11.33 -15.64
CA THR A 85 -5.56 10.01 -16.28
C THR A 85 -4.98 8.89 -15.39
N TYR A 86 -3.94 9.22 -14.65
CA TYR A 86 -3.33 8.38 -13.63
C TYR A 86 -3.38 9.07 -12.27
N LEU A 87 -3.36 8.26 -11.21
CA LEU A 87 -3.22 8.73 -9.84
C LEU A 87 -2.08 8.00 -9.13
N ALA A 88 -1.44 8.70 -8.20
CA ALA A 88 -0.42 8.17 -7.32
C ALA A 88 -0.66 8.67 -5.89
N PHE A 89 -0.13 7.94 -4.91
CA PHE A 89 -0.11 8.37 -3.51
C PHE A 89 1.34 8.62 -3.10
N VAL A 90 1.57 9.68 -2.34
CA VAL A 90 2.87 9.98 -1.74
C VAL A 90 2.64 10.36 -0.29
N ASP A 91 3.32 9.68 0.62
CA ASP A 91 3.26 10.03 2.04
C ASP A 91 4.10 11.28 2.28
N SER A 92 3.59 12.22 3.06
CA SER A 92 4.14 13.57 3.18
C SER A 92 5.48 13.67 3.93
N ASP A 93 5.94 12.59 4.52
CA ASP A 93 7.28 12.46 5.12
C ASP A 93 8.33 11.86 4.18
N ASP A 94 7.91 11.43 2.97
CA ASP A 94 8.72 10.83 1.93
C ASP A 94 8.98 11.81 0.75
N TYR A 95 9.74 11.35 -0.25
CA TYR A 95 9.99 12.07 -1.50
C TYR A 95 10.27 11.12 -2.66
N ILE A 96 10.32 11.64 -3.89
CA ILE A 96 10.53 10.83 -5.09
C ILE A 96 11.74 11.31 -5.89
N SER A 97 12.30 10.45 -6.74
CA SER A 97 13.40 10.83 -7.62
C SER A 97 12.93 11.74 -8.74
N ASP A 98 13.84 12.56 -9.24
CA ASP A 98 13.62 13.41 -10.41
C ASP A 98 13.08 12.58 -11.57
N ASN A 99 12.14 13.18 -12.31
CA ASN A 99 11.54 12.58 -13.51
C ASN A 99 10.91 11.18 -13.31
N LEU A 100 10.57 10.77 -12.09
CA LEU A 100 9.94 9.46 -11.85
C LEU A 100 8.74 9.24 -12.77
N TYR A 101 7.76 10.16 -12.73
CA TYR A 101 6.52 9.97 -13.48
C TYR A 101 6.67 10.23 -14.98
N SER A 102 7.51 11.18 -15.39
CA SER A 102 7.78 11.43 -16.80
C SER A 102 8.47 10.25 -17.49
N SER A 103 9.31 9.51 -16.77
CA SER A 103 9.95 8.28 -17.25
C SER A 103 8.98 7.12 -17.45
N LEU A 104 7.74 7.22 -16.92
CA LEU A 104 6.71 6.20 -17.03
C LEU A 104 5.64 6.51 -18.08
N ILE A 105 5.80 7.58 -18.86
CA ILE A 105 4.81 8.03 -19.87
C ILE A 105 4.48 6.93 -20.87
N ASP A 106 5.45 6.14 -21.30
CA ASP A 106 5.23 5.06 -22.26
C ASP A 106 4.31 3.97 -21.71
N PHE A 107 4.43 3.64 -20.41
CA PHE A 107 3.48 2.73 -19.73
C PHE A 107 2.09 3.36 -19.63
N MET A 108 2.00 4.65 -19.32
CA MET A 108 0.73 5.36 -19.22
C MET A 108 0.03 5.43 -20.58
N ASN A 109 0.78 5.68 -21.69
CA ASN A 109 0.25 5.68 -23.04
C ASN A 109 -0.27 4.30 -23.46
N GLN A 110 0.35 3.22 -22.99
CA GLN A 110 -0.07 1.84 -23.22
C GLN A 110 -1.25 1.41 -22.31
N LYS A 111 -1.80 2.34 -21.50
CA LYS A 111 -2.99 2.16 -20.64
C LYS A 111 -2.87 1.01 -19.64
N TYR A 112 -1.71 0.87 -19.01
CA TYR A 112 -1.60 -0.04 -17.87
C TYR A 112 -2.57 0.36 -16.76
N ASP A 113 -3.27 -0.61 -16.16
CA ASP A 113 -4.15 -0.38 -15.02
C ASP A 113 -3.34 -0.06 -13.77
N LEU A 114 -2.15 -0.71 -13.66
CA LEU A 114 -1.29 -0.62 -12.49
C LEU A 114 0.18 -0.71 -12.93
N ILE A 115 1.00 0.22 -12.45
CA ILE A 115 2.45 0.24 -12.67
C ILE A 115 3.12 0.22 -11.29
N LYS A 116 3.87 -0.86 -11.02
CA LYS A 116 4.66 -0.98 -9.78
C LYS A 116 6.05 -0.42 -10.01
N ILE A 117 6.51 0.45 -9.13
CA ILE A 117 7.82 1.09 -9.17
C ILE A 117 8.78 0.53 -8.13
N LYS A 118 10.03 0.98 -8.18
CA LYS A 118 11.06 0.70 -7.20
C LYS A 118 10.95 1.64 -6.00
N ALA A 119 11.35 1.16 -4.83
CA ALA A 119 11.51 1.99 -3.64
C ALA A 119 12.90 1.80 -3.02
N THR A 120 13.43 2.88 -2.46
CA THR A 120 14.67 2.89 -1.69
C THR A 120 14.38 3.44 -0.30
N LYS A 121 14.73 2.69 0.72
CA LYS A 121 14.68 3.13 2.10
C LYS A 121 15.92 3.97 2.39
N VAL A 122 15.70 5.15 2.93
CA VAL A 122 16.76 6.12 3.27
C VAL A 122 16.61 6.59 4.72
N ASP A 123 17.70 7.12 5.29
CA ASP A 123 17.64 7.87 6.54
C ASP A 123 17.15 9.31 6.32
N GLU A 124 17.04 10.09 7.40
CA GLU A 124 16.59 11.48 7.34
C GLU A 124 17.52 12.39 6.52
N ASN A 125 18.79 12.01 6.36
CA ASN A 125 19.80 12.71 5.55
C ASN A 125 19.79 12.27 4.07
N GLY A 126 18.96 11.29 3.68
CA GLY A 126 18.92 10.74 2.33
C GLY A 126 19.93 9.62 2.06
N ASN A 127 20.68 9.15 3.06
CA ASN A 127 21.60 8.04 2.87
C ASN A 127 20.82 6.73 2.71
N LYS A 128 21.19 5.96 1.68
CA LYS A 128 20.56 4.68 1.36
C LYS A 128 20.76 3.65 2.48
N ILE A 129 19.66 3.09 2.99
CA ILE A 129 19.65 1.98 3.94
C ILE A 129 19.41 0.66 3.22
N GLU A 130 18.36 0.60 2.39
CA GLU A 130 17.91 -0.62 1.72
C GLU A 130 17.24 -0.28 0.40
N GLU A 131 17.40 -1.13 -0.60
CA GLU A 131 16.69 -1.01 -1.87
C GLU A 131 15.66 -2.13 -2.00
N ASN A 132 14.42 -1.74 -2.24
CA ASN A 132 13.33 -2.67 -2.44
C ASN A 132 12.86 -2.61 -3.89
N TYR A 133 13.07 -3.71 -4.61
CA TYR A 133 12.59 -3.88 -5.97
C TYR A 133 11.94 -5.25 -6.16
N SER A 134 11.02 -5.30 -7.08
CA SER A 134 10.33 -6.52 -7.49
C SER A 134 10.92 -7.05 -8.79
N PRO A 135 10.64 -8.30 -9.17
CA PRO A 135 10.90 -8.77 -10.53
C PRO A 135 10.26 -7.81 -11.55
N GLU A 136 11.00 -7.53 -12.62
CA GLU A 136 10.46 -6.76 -13.73
C GLU A 136 9.57 -7.66 -14.59
N PHE A 137 8.40 -7.15 -14.94
CA PHE A 137 7.50 -7.79 -15.89
C PHE A 137 6.60 -6.73 -16.54
N TYR A 138 6.11 -7.06 -17.71
CA TYR A 138 5.30 -6.19 -18.55
C TYR A 138 4.10 -6.96 -19.08
N GLU A 139 2.99 -6.25 -19.34
CA GLU A 139 1.75 -6.80 -19.93
C GLU A 139 1.15 -8.02 -19.20
N ALA A 140 1.51 -8.19 -17.92
CA ALA A 140 0.94 -9.26 -17.13
C ALA A 140 -0.50 -8.93 -16.72
N THR A 141 -1.35 -9.95 -16.67
CA THR A 141 -2.66 -9.84 -16.03
C THR A 141 -2.52 -9.67 -14.52
N GLY A 142 -3.58 -9.25 -13.84
CA GLY A 142 -3.57 -9.13 -12.39
C GLY A 142 -3.27 -10.45 -11.68
N GLU A 143 -3.80 -11.57 -12.19
CA GLU A 143 -3.52 -12.90 -11.63
C GLU A 143 -2.06 -13.33 -11.81
N GLU A 144 -1.49 -13.09 -12.98
CA GLU A 144 -0.07 -13.36 -13.27
C GLU A 144 0.83 -12.50 -12.42
N SER A 145 0.53 -11.20 -12.31
CA SER A 145 1.27 -10.24 -11.49
C SER A 145 1.27 -10.64 -10.02
N PHE A 146 0.10 -11.01 -9.49
CA PHE A 146 -0.03 -11.49 -8.13
C PHE A 146 0.81 -12.76 -7.92
N ASP A 147 0.75 -13.73 -8.84
CA ASP A 147 1.53 -14.97 -8.77
C ASP A 147 3.04 -14.72 -8.80
N ILE A 148 3.52 -13.81 -9.66
CA ILE A 148 4.94 -13.45 -9.78
C ILE A 148 5.43 -12.81 -8.47
N LEU A 149 4.73 -11.79 -7.98
CA LEU A 149 5.08 -11.06 -6.77
C LEU A 149 5.03 -11.96 -5.52
N TYR A 150 4.00 -12.80 -5.42
CA TYR A 150 3.84 -13.73 -4.30
C TYR A 150 4.92 -14.82 -4.28
N LYS A 151 5.29 -15.39 -5.44
CA LYS A 151 6.32 -16.43 -5.53
C LYS A 151 7.74 -15.91 -5.30
N SER A 152 8.00 -14.68 -5.67
CA SER A 152 9.30 -14.02 -5.45
C SER A 152 9.48 -13.46 -4.04
N ASP A 153 8.46 -13.58 -3.17
CA ASP A 153 8.42 -12.95 -1.84
C ASP A 153 8.60 -11.42 -1.90
N LYS A 154 8.11 -10.83 -3.00
CA LYS A 154 8.17 -9.38 -3.28
C LYS A 154 6.79 -8.74 -3.40
N MET A 155 5.77 -9.42 -2.86
CA MET A 155 4.46 -8.81 -2.67
C MET A 155 4.61 -7.64 -1.69
N THR A 156 4.25 -6.45 -2.19
CA THR A 156 4.28 -5.24 -1.39
C THR A 156 2.90 -4.62 -1.44
N GLU A 157 2.24 -4.56 -0.32
CA GLU A 157 0.90 -4.03 -0.15
C GLU A 157 0.91 -2.57 0.31
N ILE A 158 1.73 -1.73 -0.31
CA ILE A 158 1.88 -0.31 0.04
C ILE A 158 1.36 0.53 -1.11
N ALA A 159 0.46 1.49 -0.82
CA ALA A 159 -0.22 2.27 -1.86
C ALA A 159 0.74 3.10 -2.72
N TRP A 160 1.74 3.73 -2.13
CA TRP A 160 2.64 4.65 -2.81
C TRP A 160 3.66 3.99 -3.76
N ILE A 161 3.80 2.66 -3.74
CA ILE A 161 4.69 1.96 -4.69
C ILE A 161 4.02 1.65 -6.03
N TYR A 162 2.75 2.01 -6.17
CA TYR A 162 1.97 1.78 -7.38
C TYR A 162 1.44 3.09 -7.95
N ILE A 163 1.36 3.14 -9.28
CA ILE A 163 0.68 4.19 -10.04
C ILE A 163 -0.53 3.54 -10.69
N TYR A 164 -1.68 4.15 -10.54
CA TYR A 164 -2.98 3.58 -10.86
C TYR A 164 -3.61 4.34 -12.02
N ARG A 165 -4.17 3.66 -13.00
CA ARG A 165 -5.04 4.31 -13.98
C ARG A 165 -6.31 4.77 -13.24
N THR A 166 -6.60 6.06 -13.30
CA THR A 166 -7.67 6.68 -12.50
C THR A 166 -9.03 6.08 -12.78
N GLU A 167 -9.35 5.86 -14.06
CA GLU A 167 -10.59 5.21 -14.49
C GLU A 167 -10.74 3.80 -13.92
N PHE A 168 -9.67 3.00 -13.96
CA PHE A 168 -9.65 1.66 -13.37
C PHE A 168 -9.90 1.71 -11.87
N PHE A 169 -9.23 2.62 -11.15
CA PHE A 169 -9.38 2.76 -9.70
C PHE A 169 -10.81 3.16 -9.32
N LYS A 170 -11.33 4.22 -9.94
CA LYS A 170 -12.66 4.78 -9.63
C LYS A 170 -13.81 3.86 -10.05
N ASN A 171 -13.76 3.28 -11.26
CA ASN A 171 -14.83 2.43 -11.78
C ASN A 171 -15.00 1.10 -11.02
N ASN A 172 -13.94 0.65 -10.34
CA ASN A 172 -14.02 -0.54 -9.48
C ASN A 172 -14.42 -0.19 -8.04
N GLY A 173 -14.63 1.09 -7.71
CA GLY A 173 -15.05 1.52 -6.37
C GLY A 173 -14.01 1.24 -5.29
N PHE A 174 -12.72 1.29 -5.62
CA PHE A 174 -11.67 1.05 -4.63
C PHE A 174 -11.59 2.19 -3.62
N GLU A 175 -11.60 1.84 -2.35
CA GLU A 175 -11.51 2.77 -1.23
C GLU A 175 -10.66 2.18 -0.11
N PHE A 176 -9.84 3.01 0.53
CA PHE A 176 -9.12 2.64 1.74
C PHE A 176 -10.08 2.53 2.93
N ALA A 177 -9.93 1.48 3.74
CA ALA A 177 -10.82 1.22 4.86
C ALA A 177 -10.61 2.23 5.99
N LYS A 178 -11.58 3.13 6.20
CA LYS A 178 -11.52 4.17 7.23
C LYS A 178 -11.48 3.57 8.63
N GLY A 179 -10.63 4.13 9.51
CA GLY A 179 -10.53 3.74 10.92
C GLY A 179 -9.92 2.36 11.17
N LEU A 180 -9.37 1.71 10.14
CA LEU A 180 -8.64 0.46 10.25
C LEU A 180 -7.15 0.70 10.02
N TYR A 181 -6.31 0.00 10.80
CA TYR A 181 -4.88 -0.15 10.51
C TYR A 181 -4.68 -1.13 9.36
N HIS A 182 -3.53 -1.04 8.69
CA HIS A 182 -3.17 -1.91 7.56
C HIS A 182 -4.14 -1.78 6.37
N GLU A 183 -4.58 -0.55 6.08
CA GLU A 183 -5.51 -0.24 5.00
C GLU A 183 -5.00 -0.72 3.64
N ASP A 184 -3.69 -0.61 3.41
CA ASP A 184 -3.01 -1.04 2.19
C ASP A 184 -3.06 -2.56 2.04
N PHE A 185 -2.76 -3.31 3.12
CA PHE A 185 -2.87 -4.77 3.15
C PHE A 185 -4.29 -5.25 2.78
N GLY A 186 -5.32 -4.53 3.24
CA GLY A 186 -6.71 -4.87 2.95
C GLY A 186 -7.13 -4.59 1.49
N LEU A 187 -6.44 -3.68 0.79
CA LEU A 187 -6.87 -3.14 -0.49
C LEU A 187 -5.95 -3.53 -1.66
N ILE A 188 -4.65 -3.31 -1.55
CA ILE A 188 -3.72 -3.43 -2.68
C ILE A 188 -3.70 -4.82 -3.33
N PRO A 189 -3.69 -5.95 -2.59
CA PRO A 189 -3.76 -7.27 -3.21
C PRO A 189 -5.03 -7.49 -4.03
N LEU A 190 -6.15 -6.87 -3.64
CA LEU A 190 -7.42 -6.94 -4.38
C LEU A 190 -7.37 -6.10 -5.66
N ILE A 191 -6.74 -4.91 -5.61
CA ILE A 191 -6.51 -4.07 -6.80
C ILE A 191 -5.65 -4.82 -7.81
N ILE A 192 -4.54 -5.44 -7.37
CA ILE A 192 -3.65 -6.21 -8.26
C ILE A 192 -4.44 -7.30 -8.98
N LEU A 193 -5.20 -8.12 -8.24
CA LEU A 193 -5.97 -9.22 -8.83
C LEU A 193 -7.05 -8.77 -9.82
N LYS A 194 -7.59 -7.56 -9.65
CA LYS A 194 -8.63 -7.01 -10.50
C LYS A 194 -8.10 -6.37 -11.78
N ALA A 195 -6.83 -6.00 -11.79
CA ALA A 195 -6.20 -5.33 -12.93
C ALA A 195 -6.10 -6.26 -14.14
N LYS A 196 -6.25 -5.69 -15.33
CA LYS A 196 -6.15 -6.42 -16.61
C LYS A 196 -4.75 -6.32 -17.22
N LYS A 197 -4.05 -5.20 -16.98
CA LYS A 197 -2.72 -4.95 -17.53
C LYS A 197 -1.84 -4.30 -16.44
N VAL A 198 -0.80 -5.02 -16.02
CA VAL A 198 0.10 -4.64 -14.94
C VAL A 198 1.54 -4.66 -15.42
N ALA A 199 2.33 -3.68 -14.99
CA ALA A 199 3.78 -3.67 -15.12
C ALA A 199 4.45 -3.58 -13.76
N SER A 200 5.65 -4.12 -13.65
CA SER A 200 6.61 -3.88 -12.58
C SER A 200 7.94 -3.47 -13.19
N THR A 201 8.45 -2.31 -12.78
CA THR A 201 9.66 -1.72 -13.35
C THR A 201 10.60 -1.21 -12.26
N LYS A 202 11.88 -1.07 -12.61
CA LYS A 202 12.90 -0.43 -11.77
C LYS A 202 13.16 1.03 -12.16
N ILE A 203 12.37 1.56 -13.11
CA ILE A 203 12.46 2.95 -13.55
C ILE A 203 11.96 3.86 -12.42
N GLY A 204 12.75 4.89 -12.12
CA GLY A 204 12.46 5.85 -11.06
C GLY A 204 12.55 5.24 -9.66
N THR A 205 12.43 6.08 -8.65
CA THR A 205 12.55 5.63 -7.25
C THR A 205 11.64 6.45 -6.34
N TYR A 206 10.90 5.76 -5.51
CA TYR A 206 10.26 6.33 -4.33
C TYR A 206 11.23 6.21 -3.15
N PHE A 207 11.52 7.31 -2.46
CA PHE A 207 12.40 7.33 -1.30
C PHE A 207 11.58 7.29 -0.01
N TYR A 208 11.54 6.13 0.62
CA TYR A 208 10.91 5.92 1.91
C TYR A 208 11.86 6.35 3.03
N VAL A 209 11.51 7.41 3.76
CA VAL A 209 12.34 8.00 4.80
C VAL A 209 12.10 7.32 6.14
N GLN A 210 13.12 6.67 6.68
CA GLN A 210 13.03 6.09 8.02
C GLN A 210 13.26 7.15 9.08
N THR A 211 12.18 7.58 9.75
CA THR A 211 12.24 8.46 10.92
C THR A 211 12.27 7.66 12.23
N GLN A 212 12.83 8.25 13.29
CA GLN A 212 12.87 7.62 14.62
C GLN A 212 11.47 7.45 15.23
N ASN A 213 10.50 8.26 14.83
CA ASN A 213 9.13 8.32 15.37
C ASN A 213 8.07 7.66 14.47
N SER A 214 8.44 6.71 13.61
CA SER A 214 7.50 6.02 12.73
C SER A 214 6.30 5.43 13.49
N ILE A 215 5.10 5.64 12.96
CA ILE A 215 3.79 5.17 13.49
C ILE A 215 3.78 3.65 13.76
N THR A 216 4.66 2.90 13.13
CA THR A 216 4.75 1.43 13.27
C THR A 216 5.18 0.96 14.66
N ARG A 217 5.77 1.83 15.50
CA ARG A 217 6.21 1.52 16.86
C ARG A 217 5.14 1.97 17.88
N GLY A 218 4.11 1.14 18.11
CA GLY A 218 3.02 1.45 19.04
C GLY A 218 3.05 0.64 20.33
N ASP A 219 2.31 1.12 21.33
CA ASP A 219 2.04 0.41 22.58
C ASP A 219 1.21 -0.87 22.38
N ASN A 220 0.93 -1.59 23.46
CA ASN A 220 0.24 -2.88 23.40
C ASN A 220 -1.21 -2.75 22.91
N SER A 221 -1.90 -1.63 23.22
CA SER A 221 -3.29 -1.39 22.80
C SER A 221 -3.39 -1.26 21.27
N LYS A 222 -2.42 -0.57 20.64
CA LYS A 222 -2.33 -0.46 19.19
C LYS A 222 -2.04 -1.81 18.53
N LYS A 223 -1.25 -2.69 19.17
CA LYS A 223 -0.98 -4.03 18.65
C LYS A 223 -2.23 -4.90 18.59
N ILE A 224 -3.07 -4.85 19.64
CA ILE A 224 -4.34 -5.58 19.68
C ILE A 224 -5.28 -5.06 18.58
N LYS A 225 -5.47 -3.75 18.49
CA LYS A 225 -6.31 -3.12 17.45
C LYS A 225 -5.84 -3.51 16.04
N ARG A 226 -4.54 -3.47 15.77
CA ARG A 226 -3.97 -3.89 14.48
C ARG A 226 -4.26 -5.37 14.16
N ALA A 227 -4.14 -6.25 15.16
CA ALA A 227 -4.48 -7.66 15.00
C ALA A 227 -5.96 -7.86 14.60
N GLU A 228 -6.87 -7.17 15.29
CA GLU A 228 -8.31 -7.21 15.00
C GLU A 228 -8.62 -6.69 13.61
N ASP A 229 -7.97 -5.59 13.19
CA ASP A 229 -8.15 -4.99 11.89
C ASP A 229 -7.64 -5.88 10.74
N LEU A 230 -6.53 -6.61 10.94
CA LEU A 230 -6.08 -7.64 10.00
C LEU A 230 -7.14 -8.72 9.78
N LEU A 231 -7.86 -9.13 10.83
CA LEU A 231 -8.95 -10.09 10.69
C LEU A 231 -10.15 -9.52 9.93
N LYS A 232 -10.47 -8.23 10.13
CA LYS A 232 -11.52 -7.54 9.37
C LYS A 232 -11.16 -7.46 7.88
N HIS A 233 -9.91 -7.13 7.55
CA HIS A 233 -9.41 -7.15 6.17
C HIS A 233 -9.50 -8.54 5.55
N TYR A 234 -9.17 -9.59 6.31
CA TYR A 234 -9.35 -10.97 5.85
C TYR A 234 -10.83 -11.29 5.55
N ASP A 235 -11.73 -10.95 6.46
CA ASP A 235 -13.17 -11.19 6.28
C ASP A 235 -13.71 -10.42 5.06
N ASN A 236 -13.26 -9.18 4.85
CA ASN A 236 -13.58 -8.40 3.66
C ASN A 236 -13.01 -9.03 2.38
N MET A 237 -11.75 -9.42 2.38
CA MET A 237 -11.11 -10.10 1.24
C MET A 237 -11.90 -11.34 0.83
N ILE A 238 -12.34 -12.17 1.78
CA ILE A 238 -13.14 -13.38 1.50
C ILE A 238 -14.47 -13.04 0.81
N LYS A 239 -15.10 -11.89 1.14
CA LYS A 239 -16.31 -11.41 0.48
C LYS A 239 -16.03 -10.91 -0.93
N GLU A 240 -14.99 -10.08 -1.09
CA GLU A 240 -14.68 -9.42 -2.35
C GLU A 240 -14.21 -10.39 -3.43
N ILE A 241 -13.35 -11.36 -3.10
CA ILE A 241 -12.84 -12.31 -4.10
C ILE A 241 -13.94 -13.23 -4.70
N LYS A 242 -15.10 -13.33 -4.05
CA LYS A 242 -16.25 -14.06 -4.62
C LYS A 242 -16.88 -13.34 -5.81
N LYS A 243 -16.73 -12.01 -5.85
CA LYS A 243 -17.24 -11.15 -6.92
C LYS A 243 -16.27 -11.05 -8.11
N TYR A 244 -15.02 -11.51 -7.94
CA TYR A 244 -13.98 -11.40 -8.95
C TYR A 244 -14.03 -12.58 -9.89
N ASP A 245 -13.98 -12.28 -11.19
CA ASP A 245 -13.79 -13.29 -12.24
C ASP A 245 -12.30 -13.62 -12.36
N ILE A 246 -11.83 -14.44 -11.43
CA ILE A 246 -10.45 -14.92 -11.32
C ILE A 246 -10.43 -16.43 -11.03
N SER A 247 -9.33 -17.08 -11.41
CA SER A 247 -9.15 -18.50 -11.21
C SER A 247 -9.24 -18.95 -9.75
N GLU A 248 -9.68 -20.17 -9.50
CA GLU A 248 -9.67 -20.75 -8.14
C GLU A 248 -8.25 -20.84 -7.56
N LYS A 249 -7.25 -20.93 -8.43
CA LYS A 249 -5.84 -20.87 -8.03
C LYS A 249 -5.51 -19.51 -7.43
N SER A 250 -5.90 -18.40 -8.04
CA SER A 250 -5.65 -17.04 -7.55
C SER A 250 -6.47 -16.75 -6.30
N LYS A 251 -7.73 -17.18 -6.24
CA LYS A 251 -8.54 -17.12 -5.01
C LYS A 251 -7.87 -17.84 -3.85
N GLN A 252 -7.26 -18.99 -4.12
CA GLN A 252 -6.54 -19.73 -3.09
C GLN A 252 -5.22 -19.05 -2.70
N ASN A 253 -4.48 -18.49 -3.65
CA ASN A 253 -3.20 -17.82 -3.38
C ASN A 253 -3.38 -16.59 -2.49
N ILE A 254 -4.39 -15.74 -2.75
CA ILE A 254 -4.66 -14.59 -1.90
C ILE A 254 -5.10 -15.01 -0.49
N LYS A 255 -5.94 -16.06 -0.35
CA LYS A 255 -6.30 -16.60 0.97
C LYS A 255 -5.06 -17.07 1.73
N THR A 256 -4.14 -17.74 1.04
CA THR A 256 -2.87 -18.20 1.64
C THR A 256 -2.01 -17.02 2.05
N TYR A 257 -1.89 -16.00 1.19
CA TYR A 257 -1.13 -14.79 1.46
C TYR A 257 -1.63 -14.07 2.73
N PHE A 258 -2.91 -13.73 2.79
CA PHE A 258 -3.52 -13.11 3.97
C PHE A 258 -3.34 -13.95 5.23
N THR A 259 -3.53 -15.27 5.12
CA THR A 259 -3.35 -16.17 6.26
C THR A 259 -1.90 -16.14 6.78
N ASN A 260 -0.91 -16.15 5.90
CA ASN A 260 0.50 -16.09 6.28
C ASN A 260 0.84 -14.78 7.00
N CYS A 261 0.41 -13.64 6.45
CA CYS A 261 0.62 -12.32 7.09
C CYS A 261 -0.01 -12.25 8.48
N ILE A 262 -1.24 -12.75 8.64
CA ILE A 262 -1.93 -12.79 9.93
C ILE A 262 -1.24 -13.73 10.92
N LEU A 263 -0.75 -14.89 10.47
CA LEU A 263 -0.01 -15.82 11.34
C LEU A 263 1.30 -15.20 11.84
N ILE A 264 2.01 -14.43 11.00
CA ILE A 264 3.23 -13.72 11.44
C ILE A 264 2.89 -12.72 12.53
N TYR A 265 1.75 -12.04 12.43
CA TYR A 265 1.35 -11.03 13.39
C TYR A 265 1.10 -11.58 14.80
N VAL A 266 0.87 -12.90 14.95
CA VAL A 266 0.74 -13.58 16.27
C VAL A 266 1.93 -13.29 17.18
N ASP A 267 3.14 -13.12 16.62
CA ASP A 267 4.37 -12.87 17.40
C ASP A 267 4.43 -11.47 18.03
N ASN A 268 3.60 -10.52 17.55
CA ASN A 268 3.48 -9.20 18.14
C ASN A 268 2.60 -9.17 19.40
N LEU A 269 1.88 -10.26 19.70
CA LEU A 269 0.94 -10.35 20.80
C LEU A 269 1.45 -11.29 21.90
N GLN A 270 1.05 -11.05 23.15
CA GLN A 270 1.44 -11.82 24.31
C GLN A 270 0.24 -12.23 25.18
N GLY A 271 0.44 -13.19 26.09
CA GLY A 271 -0.52 -13.55 27.11
C GLY A 271 -1.91 -13.90 26.60
N ILE A 272 -2.92 -13.26 27.17
CA ILE A 272 -4.34 -13.53 26.85
C ILE A 272 -4.72 -13.02 25.45
N ASP A 273 -4.14 -11.90 24.99
CA ASP A 273 -4.44 -11.31 23.70
C ASP A 273 -3.97 -12.23 22.56
N ARG A 274 -2.75 -12.80 22.69
CA ARG A 274 -2.25 -13.84 21.77
C ARG A 274 -3.18 -15.04 21.71
N LYS A 275 -3.66 -15.55 22.86
CA LYS A 275 -4.59 -16.68 22.92
C LYS A 275 -5.92 -16.35 22.23
N ASN A 276 -6.47 -15.17 22.48
CA ASN A 276 -7.71 -14.70 21.87
C ASN A 276 -7.58 -14.56 20.35
N PHE A 277 -6.48 -13.98 19.87
CA PHE A 277 -6.22 -13.83 18.45
C PHE A 277 -6.09 -15.19 17.75
N ILE A 278 -5.37 -16.14 18.34
CA ILE A 278 -5.28 -17.52 17.85
C ILE A 278 -6.65 -18.19 17.80
N LYS A 279 -7.51 -17.98 18.79
CA LYS A 279 -8.90 -18.48 18.79
C LYS A 279 -9.68 -17.94 17.60
N GLN A 280 -9.53 -16.66 17.30
CA GLN A 280 -10.20 -16.01 16.15
C GLN A 280 -9.68 -16.54 14.79
N ILE A 281 -8.36 -16.80 14.66
CA ILE A 281 -7.77 -17.46 13.49
C ILE A 281 -8.38 -18.86 13.29
N ARG A 282 -8.54 -19.61 14.38
CA ARG A 282 -9.13 -20.97 14.35
C ARG A 282 -10.61 -20.95 13.95
N SER A 283 -11.41 -20.02 14.49
CA SER A 283 -12.83 -19.90 14.17
C SER A 283 -13.08 -19.60 12.68
N ARG A 284 -12.19 -18.85 12.04
CA ARG A 284 -12.20 -18.57 10.59
C ARG A 284 -11.65 -19.71 9.74
N LYS A 285 -11.23 -20.81 10.34
CA LYS A 285 -10.63 -22.00 9.65
C LYS A 285 -9.45 -21.63 8.74
N MET A 286 -8.71 -20.53 9.04
CA MET A 286 -7.67 -19.96 8.18
C MET A 286 -6.54 -20.97 7.86
N LYS A 287 -6.25 -21.91 8.77
CA LYS A 287 -5.28 -22.98 8.55
C LYS A 287 -5.55 -23.82 7.28
N LYS A 288 -6.80 -23.92 6.85
CA LYS A 288 -7.19 -24.62 5.61
C LYS A 288 -6.68 -23.95 4.35
N ASN A 289 -6.36 -22.65 4.44
CA ASN A 289 -5.83 -21.88 3.31
C ASN A 289 -4.36 -22.18 3.01
N ILE A 290 -3.62 -22.77 3.94
CA ILE A 290 -2.21 -23.12 3.72
C ILE A 290 -2.13 -24.30 2.76
N LYS A 291 -1.64 -24.06 1.55
CA LYS A 291 -1.43 -25.10 0.54
C LYS A 291 -0.29 -26.04 0.93
N VAL A 292 -0.43 -27.31 0.54
CA VAL A 292 0.62 -28.32 0.65
C VAL A 292 1.04 -28.71 -0.76
N LYS A 293 2.26 -28.34 -1.13
CA LYS A 293 2.84 -28.67 -2.45
C LYS A 293 3.93 -29.73 -2.37
N ASN A 294 4.48 -29.96 -1.18
CA ASN A 294 5.57 -30.92 -0.93
C ASN A 294 5.53 -31.41 0.52
N LEU A 295 6.35 -32.42 0.82
CA LEU A 295 6.43 -33.03 2.15
C LEU A 295 6.77 -32.01 3.25
N LYS A 296 7.68 -31.08 2.99
CA LYS A 296 8.05 -30.02 3.95
C LYS A 296 6.85 -29.14 4.33
N GLN A 297 6.02 -28.77 3.35
CA GLN A 297 4.80 -27.98 3.59
C GLN A 297 3.71 -28.83 4.28
N LEU A 298 3.64 -30.14 3.98
CA LEU A 298 2.74 -31.06 4.69
C LEU A 298 3.10 -31.12 6.18
N ILE A 299 4.38 -31.29 6.50
CA ILE A 299 4.88 -31.30 7.88
C ILE A 299 4.55 -29.96 8.55
N LYS A 300 4.84 -28.82 7.93
CA LYS A 300 4.49 -27.49 8.45
C LYS A 300 2.98 -27.35 8.71
N ARG A 301 2.13 -27.85 7.81
CA ARG A 301 0.67 -27.82 8.00
C ARG A 301 0.21 -28.71 9.16
N ILE A 302 0.81 -29.89 9.33
CA ILE A 302 0.55 -30.76 10.47
C ILE A 302 0.93 -30.05 11.77
N ILE A 303 2.13 -29.47 11.82
CA ILE A 303 2.61 -28.71 12.98
C ILE A 303 1.67 -27.52 13.28
N LEU A 304 1.26 -26.78 12.27
CA LEU A 304 0.29 -25.68 12.41
C LEU A 304 -1.05 -26.16 13.01
N ASN A 305 -1.48 -27.37 12.67
CA ASN A 305 -2.70 -27.96 13.24
C ASN A 305 -2.55 -28.31 14.71
N ILE A 306 -1.36 -28.71 15.14
CA ILE A 306 -1.03 -29.03 16.53
C ILE A 306 -0.80 -27.74 17.32
N SER A 307 0.13 -26.91 16.87
CA SER A 307 0.52 -25.68 17.55
C SER A 307 0.94 -24.59 16.57
N ILE A 308 0.31 -23.41 16.69
CA ILE A 308 0.72 -22.20 15.95
C ILE A 308 2.11 -21.76 16.41
N ASP A 309 2.41 -21.86 17.70
CA ASP A 309 3.70 -21.44 18.26
C ASP A 309 4.84 -22.28 17.72
N LEU A 310 4.66 -23.60 17.62
CA LEU A 310 5.65 -24.50 17.03
C LEU A 310 5.82 -24.23 15.52
N TYR A 311 4.73 -23.96 14.81
CA TYR A 311 4.77 -23.58 13.39
C TYR A 311 5.59 -22.31 13.16
N LEU A 312 5.40 -21.26 13.96
CA LEU A 312 6.12 -20.00 13.83
C LEU A 312 7.63 -20.15 14.09
N LYS A 313 8.02 -21.02 15.03
CA LYS A 313 9.44 -21.33 15.30
C LYS A 313 10.15 -22.08 14.16
N LEU A 314 9.39 -22.81 13.32
CA LEU A 314 9.93 -23.64 12.23
C LEU A 314 9.80 -22.98 10.83
N ARG A 315 9.34 -21.73 10.80
CA ARG A 315 9.16 -20.95 9.58
C ARG A 315 10.47 -20.31 9.13
#